data_ee411f78c920be5990555163e632e6fe
#
_entry.id   ee411f78c920be5990555163e632e6fe
#
_cell.length_a   1.000
_cell.length_b   1.000
_cell.length_c   1.000
_cell.angle_alpha   90.00
_cell.angle_beta   90.00
_cell.angle_gamma   90.00
#
_symmetry.space_group_name_H-M   'P 1'
#
loop_
_entity.id
_entity.type
_entity.pdbx_description
1 polymer ?
#
loop_
_entity_poly.entity_id
_entity_poly.type
_entity_poly.pdbx_seq_one_letter_code
_entity_poly.pdbx_strand_id
1 'polypeptide(L)'
;ETAGIYRRIRELRKGDDFVTEVSMDETAVPQSPAELIVILAALADEGVPVQTIAPKFSGRFNKGVDYVGDVAAFFREFEADVRAVKWSAAAFGLPENLKLSVHTGSDKFSLYRGIGEIVRREGAGLHLKTAGTTWLEEIVGLAEAGGDGLAMAREIYRAAYESFDEVVAPYAEVIDIDRQKLPSPDEVDRWEGPALVAALRHVQSGRFDPGMRQLVHVAFRVAAAMGGRYIEALDRHKASVSRNVTENLWERHLVPLFT
;
A
#
# COMPACT_ATOMS: atom_id res chain seq x y z
N GLU A 1 12.74 -17.98 15.26
CA GLU A 1 12.07 -18.40 14.02
C GLU A 1 12.61 -17.63 12.82
N THR A 2 12.57 -16.31 12.80
CA THR A 2 13.05 -15.43 11.71
C THR A 2 14.45 -15.76 11.24
N ALA A 3 15.41 -15.90 12.16
CA ALA A 3 16.79 -16.27 11.84
C ALA A 3 16.92 -17.65 11.19
N GLY A 4 16.08 -18.61 11.58
CA GLY A 4 16.02 -19.93 10.94
C GLY A 4 15.55 -19.85 9.50
N ILE A 5 14.52 -19.03 9.21
CA ILE A 5 14.01 -18.77 7.85
C ILE A 5 15.09 -18.08 7.01
N TYR A 6 15.74 -17.03 7.55
CA TYR A 6 16.84 -16.34 6.86
C TYR A 6 17.97 -17.31 6.47
N ARG A 7 18.47 -18.11 7.43
CA ARG A 7 19.53 -19.09 7.17
C ARG A 7 19.12 -20.08 6.08
N ARG A 8 17.86 -20.54 6.10
CA ARG A 8 17.35 -21.47 5.08
C ARG A 8 17.26 -20.84 3.69
N ILE A 9 16.82 -19.59 3.58
CA ILE A 9 16.80 -18.87 2.30
C ILE A 9 18.22 -18.70 1.77
N ARG A 10 19.16 -18.28 2.62
CA ARG A 10 20.57 -18.11 2.29
C ARG A 10 21.22 -19.39 1.74
N GLU A 11 20.96 -20.54 2.38
CA GLU A 11 21.42 -21.85 1.90
C GLU A 11 20.86 -22.17 0.51
N LEU A 12 19.54 -21.99 0.31
CA LEU A 12 18.87 -22.29 -0.96
C LEU A 12 19.32 -21.36 -2.09
N ARG A 13 19.54 -20.09 -1.79
CA ARG A 13 20.05 -19.09 -2.74
C ARG A 13 21.55 -19.21 -3.00
N LYS A 14 22.28 -19.97 -2.18
CA LYS A 14 23.75 -20.12 -2.23
C LYS A 14 24.50 -18.80 -2.05
N GLY A 15 23.97 -17.89 -1.22
CA GLY A 15 24.57 -16.59 -0.94
C GLY A 15 23.60 -15.59 -0.38
N ASP A 16 24.05 -14.34 -0.26
CA ASP A 16 23.34 -13.22 0.36
C ASP A 16 22.80 -12.20 -0.67
N ASP A 17 22.67 -12.58 -1.94
CA ASP A 17 22.16 -11.72 -3.02
C ASP A 17 20.62 -11.64 -2.96
N PHE A 18 20.11 -11.08 -1.89
CA PHE A 18 18.70 -10.75 -1.69
C PHE A 18 18.54 -9.72 -0.58
N VAL A 19 17.44 -8.96 -0.64
CA VAL A 19 17.07 -7.99 0.40
C VAL A 19 16.26 -8.68 1.48
N THR A 20 16.65 -8.46 2.74
CA THR A 20 15.96 -9.01 3.91
C THR A 20 15.06 -7.93 4.54
N GLU A 21 13.76 -8.17 4.53
CA GLU A 21 12.78 -7.42 5.32
C GLU A 21 12.27 -8.28 6.48
N VAL A 22 12.16 -7.65 7.65
CA VAL A 22 11.44 -8.23 8.80
C VAL A 22 10.23 -7.36 9.07
N SER A 23 9.03 -7.95 9.00
CA SER A 23 7.76 -7.24 9.18
C SER A 23 7.03 -7.71 10.43
N MET A 24 6.45 -6.73 11.13
CA MET A 24 5.62 -6.91 12.32
C MET A 24 4.30 -6.12 12.19
N ASP A 25 3.97 -5.64 10.99
CA ASP A 25 2.80 -4.82 10.72
C ASP A 25 1.45 -5.52 10.97
N GLU A 26 1.45 -6.86 10.98
CA GLU A 26 0.27 -7.68 11.27
C GLU A 26 0.09 -8.07 12.75
N THR A 27 0.95 -7.57 13.65
CA THR A 27 0.81 -7.81 15.09
C THR A 27 -0.44 -7.09 15.67
N ALA A 28 -0.90 -7.53 16.84
CA ALA A 28 -2.09 -6.96 17.47
C ALA A 28 -1.93 -5.49 17.85
N VAL A 29 -0.74 -5.09 18.31
CA VAL A 29 -0.43 -3.75 18.81
C VAL A 29 0.80 -3.15 18.12
N PRO A 30 0.90 -1.81 18.00
CA PRO A 30 2.10 -1.13 17.54
C PRO A 30 3.30 -1.45 18.42
N GLN A 31 4.51 -1.51 17.84
CA GLN A 31 5.74 -1.58 18.59
C GLN A 31 6.18 -0.17 19.01
N SER A 32 6.59 -0.02 20.27
CA SER A 32 7.27 1.19 20.71
C SER A 32 8.69 1.26 20.16
N PRO A 33 9.32 2.46 20.08
CA PRO A 33 10.72 2.59 19.67
C PRO A 33 11.69 1.75 20.53
N ALA A 34 11.40 1.55 21.82
CA ALA A 34 12.19 0.71 22.69
C ALA A 34 12.09 -0.79 22.32
N GLU A 35 10.88 -1.26 22.03
CA GLU A 35 10.68 -2.64 21.53
C GLU A 35 11.38 -2.84 20.18
N LEU A 36 11.34 -1.85 19.30
CA LEU A 36 12.02 -1.90 18.01
C LEU A 36 13.55 -2.04 18.19
N ILE A 37 14.16 -1.32 19.14
CA ILE A 37 15.57 -1.45 19.49
C ILE A 37 15.89 -2.88 19.97
N VAL A 38 15.06 -3.46 20.85
CA VAL A 38 15.26 -4.84 21.34
C VAL A 38 15.14 -5.85 20.22
N ILE A 39 14.19 -5.68 19.30
CA ILE A 39 14.03 -6.55 18.13
C ILE A 39 15.27 -6.49 17.23
N LEU A 40 15.76 -5.28 16.95
CA LEU A 40 16.94 -5.06 16.11
C LEU A 40 18.22 -5.65 16.77
N ALA A 41 18.36 -5.51 18.09
CA ALA A 41 19.45 -6.15 18.85
C ALA A 41 19.41 -7.68 18.71
N ALA A 42 18.23 -8.28 18.86
CA ALA A 42 18.04 -9.72 18.72
C ALA A 42 18.32 -10.21 17.30
N LEU A 43 17.94 -9.45 16.27
CA LEU A 43 18.25 -9.77 14.88
C LEU A 43 19.76 -9.71 14.60
N ALA A 44 20.45 -8.72 15.16
CA ALA A 44 21.90 -8.60 15.07
C ALA A 44 22.62 -9.76 15.75
N ASP A 45 22.21 -10.12 16.97
CA ASP A 45 22.77 -11.24 17.74
C ASP A 45 22.60 -12.59 17.01
N GLU A 46 21.49 -12.77 16.32
CA GLU A 46 21.21 -13.95 15.48
C GLU A 46 21.88 -13.90 14.08
N GLY A 47 22.61 -12.84 13.78
CA GLY A 47 23.32 -12.67 12.51
C GLY A 47 22.41 -12.48 11.30
N VAL A 48 21.24 -11.85 11.47
CA VAL A 48 20.32 -11.50 10.38
C VAL A 48 20.61 -10.09 9.88
N PRO A 49 21.18 -9.89 8.68
CA PRO A 49 21.52 -8.58 8.13
C PRO A 49 20.25 -7.92 7.54
N VAL A 50 19.35 -7.47 8.42
CA VAL A 50 18.09 -6.84 8.02
C VAL A 50 18.34 -5.51 7.32
N GLN A 51 17.76 -5.31 6.14
CA GLN A 51 17.87 -4.07 5.34
C GLN A 51 16.63 -3.21 5.41
N THR A 52 15.46 -3.82 5.69
CA THR A 52 14.23 -3.08 5.97
C THR A 52 13.50 -3.72 7.15
N ILE A 53 12.97 -2.86 8.04
CA ILE A 53 12.15 -3.28 9.18
C ILE A 53 10.81 -2.57 9.14
N ALA A 54 9.71 -3.33 9.20
CA ALA A 54 8.36 -2.81 9.13
C ALA A 54 7.63 -3.01 10.46
N PRO A 55 7.67 -2.06 11.39
CA PRO A 55 6.82 -2.09 12.57
C PRO A 55 5.37 -1.82 12.21
N LYS A 56 4.46 -2.19 13.11
CA LYS A 56 3.10 -1.69 13.09
C LYS A 56 3.07 -0.28 13.68
N PHE A 57 2.44 0.63 12.98
CA PHE A 57 2.19 1.99 13.45
C PHE A 57 0.81 2.13 14.07
N SER A 58 0.62 3.17 14.89
CA SER A 58 -0.69 3.57 15.41
C SER A 58 -1.63 4.01 14.30
N GLY A 59 -2.95 3.96 14.56
CA GLY A 59 -3.99 4.29 13.59
C GLY A 59 -4.35 3.14 12.64
N ARG A 60 -5.10 3.44 11.59
CA ARG A 60 -5.63 2.45 10.65
C ARG A 60 -5.11 2.71 9.23
N PHE A 61 -4.50 1.70 8.66
CA PHE A 61 -3.97 1.66 7.29
C PHE A 61 -4.89 0.84 6.39
N ASN A 62 -6.17 1.22 6.34
CA ASN A 62 -7.15 0.50 5.56
C ASN A 62 -6.85 0.53 4.05
N LYS A 63 -7.23 -0.53 3.36
CA LYS A 63 -7.11 -0.65 1.91
C LYS A 63 -7.95 0.40 1.19
N GLY A 64 -7.41 1.01 0.13
CA GLY A 64 -8.16 1.90 -0.76
C GLY A 64 -8.50 3.30 -0.22
N VAL A 65 -8.19 3.62 1.03
CA VAL A 65 -8.50 4.92 1.66
C VAL A 65 -7.28 5.51 2.36
N ASP A 66 -7.33 6.79 2.71
CA ASP A 66 -6.28 7.47 3.44
C ASP A 66 -6.12 6.95 4.88
N TYR A 67 -5.07 7.40 5.56
CA TYR A 67 -4.82 7.10 6.97
C TYR A 67 -5.96 7.62 7.86
N VAL A 68 -6.35 6.81 8.82
CA VAL A 68 -7.35 7.16 9.83
C VAL A 68 -6.72 7.09 11.22
N GLY A 69 -6.50 8.26 11.83
CA GLY A 69 -5.87 8.37 13.14
C GLY A 69 -5.38 9.80 13.41
N ASP A 70 -4.66 9.96 14.52
CA ASP A 70 -3.97 11.21 14.84
C ASP A 70 -2.68 11.32 14.04
N VAL A 71 -2.70 12.11 12.97
CA VAL A 71 -1.57 12.34 12.07
C VAL A 71 -0.35 12.92 12.82
N ALA A 72 -0.57 13.80 13.79
CA ALA A 72 0.53 14.38 14.57
C ALA A 72 1.16 13.35 15.51
N ALA A 73 0.36 12.46 16.10
CA ALA A 73 0.87 11.34 16.89
C ALA A 73 1.66 10.37 16.03
N PHE A 74 1.15 10.02 14.83
CA PHE A 74 1.87 9.20 13.87
C PHE A 74 3.25 9.79 13.52
N PHE A 75 3.35 11.09 13.25
CA PHE A 75 4.66 11.68 12.92
C PHE A 75 5.64 11.65 14.07
N ARG A 76 5.18 11.82 15.32
CA ARG A 76 6.05 11.66 16.50
C ARG A 76 6.57 10.23 16.66
N GLU A 77 5.69 9.24 16.48
CA GLU A 77 6.02 7.82 16.49
C GLU A 77 7.02 7.49 15.39
N PHE A 78 6.71 7.85 14.14
CA PHE A 78 7.56 7.61 12.98
C PHE A 78 8.96 8.21 13.13
N GLU A 79 9.06 9.46 13.62
CA GLU A 79 10.35 10.11 13.87
C GLU A 79 11.16 9.37 14.95
N ALA A 80 10.51 8.96 16.03
CA ALA A 80 11.17 8.19 17.10
C ALA A 80 11.68 6.83 16.59
N ASP A 81 10.90 6.14 15.76
CA ASP A 81 11.29 4.88 15.14
C ASP A 81 12.46 5.05 14.15
N VAL A 82 12.44 6.10 13.33
CA VAL A 82 13.58 6.42 12.44
C VAL A 82 14.87 6.59 13.25
N ARG A 83 14.82 7.33 14.36
CA ARG A 83 15.97 7.52 15.25
C ARG A 83 16.41 6.21 15.91
N ALA A 84 15.45 5.39 16.36
CA ALA A 84 15.74 4.08 16.95
C ALA A 84 16.43 3.15 15.95
N VAL A 85 15.96 3.10 14.70
CA VAL A 85 16.57 2.30 13.63
C VAL A 85 18.00 2.75 13.33
N LYS A 86 18.22 4.06 13.16
CA LYS A 86 19.57 4.62 12.90
C LYS A 86 20.54 4.31 14.04
N TRP A 87 20.11 4.53 15.27
CA TRP A 87 20.93 4.23 16.44
C TRP A 87 21.25 2.74 16.53
N SER A 88 20.27 1.88 16.32
CA SER A 88 20.46 0.42 16.38
C SER A 88 21.39 -0.09 15.28
N ALA A 89 21.31 0.47 14.07
CA ALA A 89 22.22 0.09 12.98
C ALA A 89 23.69 0.34 13.38
N ALA A 90 23.98 1.49 13.95
CA ALA A 90 25.33 1.84 14.42
C ALA A 90 25.75 1.04 15.67
N ALA A 91 24.85 0.88 16.65
CA ALA A 91 25.16 0.23 17.92
C ALA A 91 25.37 -1.28 17.82
N PHE A 92 24.62 -1.94 16.92
CA PHE A 92 24.61 -3.41 16.78
C PHE A 92 25.32 -3.92 15.52
N GLY A 93 25.92 -3.03 14.71
CA GLY A 93 26.62 -3.41 13.47
C GLY A 93 25.70 -3.99 12.40
N LEU A 94 24.45 -3.54 12.37
CA LEU A 94 23.51 -3.85 11.30
C LEU A 94 23.88 -3.10 10.00
N PRO A 95 23.34 -3.50 8.84
CA PRO A 95 23.63 -2.83 7.58
C PRO A 95 23.39 -1.32 7.64
N GLU A 96 24.34 -0.50 7.16
CA GLU A 96 24.22 0.97 7.14
C GLU A 96 23.02 1.47 6.32
N ASN A 97 22.55 0.66 5.37
CA ASN A 97 21.40 0.94 4.54
C ASN A 97 20.07 0.46 5.15
N LEU A 98 20.07 0.04 6.42
CA LEU A 98 18.84 -0.35 7.12
C LEU A 98 17.84 0.82 7.11
N LYS A 99 16.61 0.52 6.68
CA LYS A 99 15.53 1.49 6.51
C LYS A 99 14.30 1.06 7.29
N LEU A 100 13.58 2.06 7.78
CA LEU A 100 12.21 1.87 8.21
C LEU A 100 11.32 1.61 6.99
N SER A 101 10.47 0.61 7.07
CA SER A 101 9.49 0.26 6.04
C SER A 101 8.09 0.61 6.53
N VAL A 102 7.35 1.35 5.71
CA VAL A 102 5.95 1.68 6.00
C VAL A 102 5.05 0.91 5.04
N HIS A 103 4.28 -0.02 5.61
CA HIS A 103 3.29 -0.78 4.86
C HIS A 103 1.97 -0.04 4.83
N THR A 104 1.74 0.73 3.78
CA THR A 104 0.57 1.62 3.70
C THR A 104 -0.69 0.93 3.20
N GLY A 105 -0.58 -0.24 2.58
CA GLY A 105 -1.70 -0.97 2.01
C GLY A 105 -2.39 -0.30 0.82
N SER A 106 -2.23 1.01 0.65
CA SER A 106 -2.64 1.86 -0.48
C SER A 106 -2.21 3.30 -0.21
N ASP A 107 -2.71 4.27 -0.99
CA ASP A 107 -2.43 5.69 -0.83
C ASP A 107 -2.71 6.19 0.59
N LYS A 108 -1.74 6.91 1.18
CA LYS A 108 -1.85 7.60 2.47
C LYS A 108 -1.34 9.02 2.33
N PHE A 109 -1.99 9.78 1.45
CA PHE A 109 -1.54 11.11 1.02
C PHE A 109 -1.41 12.09 2.18
N SER A 110 -2.21 11.95 3.24
CA SER A 110 -2.10 12.74 4.47
C SER A 110 -0.76 12.58 5.20
N LEU A 111 -0.04 11.47 4.95
CA LEU A 111 1.21 11.15 5.64
C LEU A 111 2.47 11.47 4.83
N TYR A 112 2.42 11.41 3.49
CA TYR A 112 3.63 11.33 2.67
C TYR A 112 4.56 12.54 2.80
N ARG A 113 4.01 13.77 2.82
CA ARG A 113 4.82 14.98 2.99
C ARG A 113 5.57 14.98 4.32
N GLY A 114 4.86 14.70 5.43
CA GLY A 114 5.47 14.68 6.77
C GLY A 114 6.49 13.56 6.92
N ILE A 115 6.22 12.37 6.36
CA ILE A 115 7.22 11.29 6.27
C ILE A 115 8.47 11.77 5.53
N GLY A 116 8.31 12.36 4.35
CA GLY A 116 9.43 12.88 3.55
C GLY A 116 10.24 13.94 4.29
N GLU A 117 9.59 14.88 4.98
CA GLU A 117 10.25 15.90 5.81
C GLU A 117 11.07 15.29 6.96
N ILE A 118 10.53 14.28 7.65
CA ILE A 118 11.23 13.56 8.72
C ILE A 118 12.44 12.82 8.18
N VAL A 119 12.25 12.04 7.11
CA VAL A 119 13.32 11.24 6.48
C VAL A 119 14.50 12.13 6.04
N ARG A 120 14.21 13.27 5.40
CA ARG A 120 15.24 14.25 4.99
C ARG A 120 15.94 14.87 6.19
N ARG A 121 15.19 15.32 7.19
CA ARG A 121 15.75 15.95 8.40
C ARG A 121 16.65 14.99 9.16
N GLU A 122 16.26 13.74 9.28
CA GLU A 122 17.03 12.71 9.97
C GLU A 122 18.14 12.09 9.11
N GLY A 123 18.23 12.42 7.82
CA GLY A 123 19.17 11.80 6.87
C GLY A 123 19.00 10.27 6.83
N ALA A 124 17.77 9.79 6.82
CA ALA A 124 17.43 8.38 6.83
C ALA A 124 16.96 7.89 5.46
N GLY A 125 16.98 6.58 5.24
CA GLY A 125 16.31 5.94 4.13
C GLY A 125 14.87 5.59 4.46
N LEU A 126 14.06 5.33 3.44
CA LEU A 126 12.69 4.88 3.56
C LEU A 126 12.43 3.73 2.59
N HIS A 127 11.68 2.73 3.03
CA HIS A 127 10.98 1.79 2.17
C HIS A 127 9.47 2.01 2.32
N LEU A 128 8.76 2.14 1.21
CA LEU A 128 7.30 2.27 1.20
C LEU A 128 6.69 1.10 0.44
N LYS A 129 5.83 0.34 1.10
CA LYS A 129 5.04 -0.72 0.47
C LYS A 129 3.61 -0.25 0.29
N THR A 130 3.24 0.08 -0.95
CA THR A 130 1.92 0.59 -1.31
C THR A 130 1.23 -0.33 -2.31
N ALA A 131 0.88 -1.54 -1.86
CA ALA A 131 0.24 -2.55 -2.69
C ALA A 131 -1.16 -2.10 -3.16
N GLY A 132 -1.50 -2.41 -4.42
CA GLY A 132 -2.81 -2.15 -5.00
C GLY A 132 -3.03 -0.72 -5.52
N THR A 133 -2.10 0.19 -5.33
CA THR A 133 -2.21 1.57 -5.86
C THR A 133 -2.27 1.59 -7.37
N THR A 134 -1.37 0.91 -8.06
CA THR A 134 -1.35 0.84 -9.53
C THR A 134 -2.62 0.22 -10.09
N TRP A 135 -3.09 -0.86 -9.47
CA TRP A 135 -4.33 -1.51 -9.81
C TRP A 135 -5.54 -0.57 -9.79
N LEU A 136 -5.69 0.25 -8.76
CA LEU A 136 -6.78 1.22 -8.69
C LEU A 136 -6.69 2.29 -9.79
N GLU A 137 -5.48 2.77 -10.09
CA GLU A 137 -5.25 3.74 -11.15
C GLU A 137 -5.39 3.13 -12.56
N GLU A 138 -5.17 1.83 -12.73
CA GLU A 138 -5.50 1.10 -13.95
C GLU A 138 -7.00 1.14 -14.22
N ILE A 139 -7.83 0.85 -13.20
CA ILE A 139 -9.30 0.92 -13.33
C ILE A 139 -9.78 2.35 -13.59
N VAL A 140 -9.19 3.34 -12.91
CA VAL A 140 -9.47 4.76 -13.19
C VAL A 140 -9.11 5.12 -14.62
N GLY A 141 -7.96 4.67 -15.12
CA GLY A 141 -7.52 4.88 -16.50
C GLY A 141 -8.43 4.23 -17.55
N LEU A 142 -8.92 3.02 -17.28
CA LEU A 142 -9.91 2.34 -18.13
C LEU A 142 -11.24 3.09 -18.15
N ALA A 143 -11.74 3.51 -16.99
CA ALA A 143 -12.98 4.28 -16.88
C ALA A 143 -12.88 5.63 -17.62
N GLU A 144 -11.73 6.31 -17.49
CA GLU A 144 -11.47 7.60 -18.16
C GLU A 144 -11.37 7.48 -19.69
N ALA A 145 -10.87 6.35 -20.18
CA ALA A 145 -10.78 6.08 -21.62
C ALA A 145 -12.15 5.99 -22.30
N GLY A 146 -13.21 5.67 -21.55
CA GLY A 146 -14.55 5.48 -22.12
C GLY A 146 -14.69 4.19 -22.91
N GLY A 147 -15.78 4.07 -23.68
CA GLY A 147 -16.02 2.93 -24.58
C GLY A 147 -15.86 1.57 -23.89
N ASP A 148 -15.08 0.69 -24.48
CA ASP A 148 -14.83 -0.66 -23.96
C ASP A 148 -13.94 -0.66 -22.70
N GLY A 149 -13.12 0.36 -22.47
CA GLY A 149 -12.40 0.54 -21.22
C GLY A 149 -13.36 0.79 -20.05
N LEU A 150 -14.32 1.71 -20.22
CA LEU A 150 -15.36 1.94 -19.22
C LEU A 150 -16.24 0.70 -19.01
N ALA A 151 -16.57 -0.03 -20.07
CA ALA A 151 -17.31 -1.28 -19.98
C ALA A 151 -16.55 -2.33 -19.13
N MET A 152 -15.24 -2.46 -19.32
CA MET A 152 -14.39 -3.34 -18.51
C MET A 152 -14.37 -2.92 -17.03
N ALA A 153 -14.23 -1.64 -16.73
CA ALA A 153 -14.22 -1.13 -15.36
C ALA A 153 -15.56 -1.40 -14.64
N ARG A 154 -16.69 -1.24 -15.33
CA ARG A 154 -18.04 -1.57 -14.82
C ARG A 154 -18.21 -3.08 -14.61
N GLU A 155 -17.75 -3.92 -15.55
CA GLU A 155 -17.78 -5.38 -15.43
C GLU A 155 -16.99 -5.87 -14.20
N ILE A 156 -15.82 -5.28 -13.95
CA ILE A 156 -15.01 -5.58 -12.76
C ILE A 156 -15.76 -5.19 -11.48
N TYR A 157 -16.37 -4.00 -11.44
CA TYR A 157 -17.15 -3.58 -10.28
C TYR A 157 -18.35 -4.51 -10.05
N ARG A 158 -19.11 -4.85 -11.08
CA ARG A 158 -20.24 -5.78 -11.01
C ARG A 158 -19.81 -7.14 -10.44
N ALA A 159 -18.77 -7.74 -10.98
CA ALA A 159 -18.27 -9.02 -10.53
C ALA A 159 -17.74 -8.98 -9.08
N ALA A 160 -17.11 -7.86 -8.68
CA ALA A 160 -16.70 -7.63 -7.30
C ALA A 160 -17.89 -7.51 -6.35
N TYR A 161 -18.93 -6.81 -6.75
CA TYR A 161 -20.16 -6.65 -5.95
C TYR A 161 -20.93 -7.97 -5.79
N GLU A 162 -21.04 -8.77 -6.87
CA GLU A 162 -21.70 -10.07 -6.87
C GLU A 162 -20.95 -11.10 -6.02
N SER A 163 -19.60 -11.07 -6.03
CA SER A 163 -18.74 -11.92 -5.19
C SER A 163 -18.28 -11.24 -3.88
N PHE A 164 -19.04 -10.26 -3.38
CA PHE A 164 -18.66 -9.40 -2.26
C PHE A 164 -18.08 -10.17 -1.07
N ASP A 165 -18.80 -11.13 -0.53
CA ASP A 165 -18.39 -11.86 0.68
C ASP A 165 -17.07 -12.62 0.46
N GLU A 166 -16.87 -13.15 -0.74
CA GLU A 166 -15.65 -13.87 -1.11
C GLU A 166 -14.43 -12.94 -1.26
N VAL A 167 -14.60 -11.75 -1.88
CA VAL A 167 -13.48 -10.82 -2.10
C VAL A 167 -13.11 -10.06 -0.83
N VAL A 168 -14.07 -9.84 0.07
CA VAL A 168 -13.91 -9.06 1.31
C VAL A 168 -13.35 -9.88 2.46
N ALA A 169 -13.75 -11.16 2.59
CA ALA A 169 -13.38 -12.01 3.73
C ALA A 169 -11.87 -12.01 4.09
N PRO A 170 -10.92 -12.09 3.13
CA PRO A 170 -9.49 -12.08 3.46
C PRO A 170 -8.97 -10.76 4.03
N TYR A 171 -9.76 -9.68 3.92
CA TYR A 171 -9.35 -8.30 4.24
C TYR A 171 -10.20 -7.65 5.33
N ALA A 172 -11.05 -8.41 6.02
CA ALA A 172 -12.04 -7.89 6.97
C ALA A 172 -11.44 -6.95 8.04
N GLU A 173 -10.19 -7.16 8.46
CA GLU A 173 -9.51 -6.34 9.46
C GLU A 173 -8.97 -5.01 8.92
N VAL A 174 -8.81 -4.89 7.58
CA VAL A 174 -8.16 -3.74 6.93
C VAL A 174 -9.05 -3.04 5.91
N ILE A 175 -10.36 -3.26 5.98
CA ILE A 175 -11.40 -2.57 5.20
C ILE A 175 -12.55 -2.16 6.10
N ASP A 176 -13.37 -1.24 5.59
CA ASP A 176 -14.55 -0.73 6.28
C ASP A 176 -15.62 -0.43 5.22
N ILE A 177 -16.28 -1.49 4.74
CA ILE A 177 -17.25 -1.41 3.65
C ILE A 177 -18.63 -1.78 4.17
N ASP A 178 -19.55 -0.83 4.12
CA ASP A 178 -20.98 -1.08 4.31
C ASP A 178 -21.61 -1.43 2.96
N ARG A 179 -21.89 -2.71 2.73
CA ARG A 179 -22.47 -3.19 1.47
C ARG A 179 -23.78 -2.48 1.11
N GLN A 180 -24.56 -2.06 2.11
CA GLN A 180 -25.87 -1.41 1.86
C GLN A 180 -25.72 0.01 1.29
N LYS A 181 -24.53 0.62 1.45
CA LYS A 181 -24.23 1.96 0.94
C LYS A 181 -23.55 1.93 -0.42
N LEU A 182 -23.15 0.76 -0.90
CA LEU A 182 -22.53 0.65 -2.21
C LEU A 182 -23.59 0.89 -3.30
N PRO A 183 -23.26 1.64 -4.38
CA PRO A 183 -24.14 1.75 -5.52
C PRO A 183 -24.35 0.37 -6.15
N SER A 184 -25.58 0.08 -6.58
CA SER A 184 -25.85 -1.18 -7.26
C SER A 184 -25.10 -1.26 -8.60
N PRO A 185 -24.74 -2.47 -9.08
CA PRO A 185 -24.12 -2.62 -10.40
C PRO A 185 -24.96 -1.99 -11.53
N ASP A 186 -26.28 -2.10 -11.48
CA ASP A 186 -27.18 -1.50 -12.48
C ASP A 186 -27.21 0.04 -12.42
N GLU A 187 -26.90 0.63 -11.28
CA GLU A 187 -26.68 2.06 -11.14
C GLU A 187 -25.35 2.47 -11.75
N VAL A 188 -24.27 1.76 -11.44
CA VAL A 188 -22.92 2.01 -11.96
C VAL A 188 -22.86 1.81 -13.48
N ASP A 189 -23.61 0.89 -14.05
CA ASP A 189 -23.69 0.66 -15.50
C ASP A 189 -24.27 1.87 -16.26
N ARG A 190 -25.01 2.74 -15.57
CA ARG A 190 -25.55 3.98 -16.14
C ARG A 190 -24.61 5.18 -15.99
N TRP A 191 -23.55 5.04 -15.19
CA TRP A 191 -22.60 6.13 -14.99
C TRP A 191 -21.71 6.33 -16.21
N GLU A 192 -21.52 7.56 -16.64
CA GLU A 192 -20.48 7.90 -17.59
C GLU A 192 -19.08 7.81 -16.96
N GLY A 193 -18.04 7.73 -17.80
CA GLY A 193 -16.64 7.62 -17.35
C GLY A 193 -16.27 8.62 -16.26
N PRO A 194 -16.55 9.92 -16.39
CA PRO A 194 -16.24 10.91 -15.34
C PRO A 194 -16.87 10.63 -13.98
N ALA A 195 -18.07 10.05 -13.94
CA ALA A 195 -18.73 9.70 -12.67
C ALA A 195 -18.02 8.53 -11.97
N LEU A 196 -17.68 7.48 -12.72
CA LEU A 196 -16.94 6.34 -12.18
C LEU A 196 -15.53 6.74 -11.74
N VAL A 197 -14.84 7.58 -12.52
CA VAL A 197 -13.55 8.15 -12.15
C VAL A 197 -13.65 8.95 -10.85
N ALA A 198 -14.64 9.81 -10.70
CA ALA A 198 -14.84 10.60 -9.49
C ALA A 198 -15.12 9.75 -8.25
N ALA A 199 -15.83 8.63 -8.41
CA ALA A 199 -16.08 7.69 -7.31
C ALA A 199 -14.83 6.92 -6.90
N LEU A 200 -13.92 6.59 -7.83
CA LEU A 200 -12.76 5.76 -7.56
C LEU A 200 -11.47 6.54 -7.28
N ARG A 201 -11.30 7.74 -7.86
CA ARG A 201 -10.04 8.49 -7.72
C ARG A 201 -9.89 9.09 -6.33
N HIS A 202 -8.89 8.63 -5.59
CA HIS A 202 -8.56 9.20 -4.29
C HIS A 202 -7.84 10.54 -4.46
N VAL A 203 -8.50 11.61 -4.06
CA VAL A 203 -7.94 12.95 -3.95
C VAL A 203 -8.33 13.54 -2.59
N GLN A 204 -7.37 14.18 -1.90
CA GLN A 204 -7.59 14.69 -0.53
C GLN A 204 -8.75 15.70 -0.41
N SER A 205 -8.98 16.49 -1.45
CA SER A 205 -10.06 17.48 -1.51
C SER A 205 -11.29 17.01 -2.28
N GLY A 206 -11.26 15.80 -2.84
CA GLY A 206 -12.29 15.24 -3.71
C GLY A 206 -13.34 14.45 -2.95
N ARG A 207 -14.46 14.24 -3.64
CA ARG A 207 -15.54 13.36 -3.17
C ARG A 207 -15.42 12.03 -3.91
N PHE A 208 -14.69 11.10 -3.35
CA PHE A 208 -14.70 9.71 -3.82
C PHE A 208 -15.60 8.87 -2.91
N ASP A 209 -16.02 7.71 -3.40
CA ASP A 209 -16.75 6.73 -2.60
C ASP A 209 -15.76 5.77 -1.92
N PRO A 210 -15.55 5.88 -0.59
CA PRO A 210 -14.59 5.05 0.11
C PRO A 210 -14.96 3.57 0.12
N GLY A 211 -16.25 3.24 0.15
CA GLY A 211 -16.72 1.85 0.11
C GLY A 211 -16.47 1.22 -1.24
N MET A 212 -16.86 1.91 -2.33
CA MET A 212 -16.62 1.46 -3.69
C MET A 212 -15.13 1.31 -4.01
N ARG A 213 -14.32 2.28 -3.59
CA ARG A 213 -12.87 2.23 -3.81
C ARG A 213 -12.22 1.06 -3.05
N GLN A 214 -12.62 0.80 -1.80
CA GLN A 214 -12.14 -0.34 -1.03
C GLN A 214 -12.56 -1.67 -1.68
N LEU A 215 -13.82 -1.79 -2.13
CA LEU A 215 -14.30 -2.98 -2.81
C LEU A 215 -13.48 -3.26 -4.06
N VAL A 216 -13.29 -2.26 -4.93
CA VAL A 216 -12.46 -2.41 -6.13
C VAL A 216 -11.03 -2.78 -5.74
N HIS A 217 -10.45 -2.17 -4.69
CA HIS A 217 -9.10 -2.50 -4.25
C HIS A 217 -8.91 -3.98 -3.93
N VAL A 218 -9.84 -4.59 -3.18
CA VAL A 218 -9.72 -6.00 -2.77
C VAL A 218 -10.16 -6.98 -3.86
N ALA A 219 -10.77 -6.47 -4.93
CA ALA A 219 -11.27 -7.29 -6.04
C ALA A 219 -10.24 -7.57 -7.14
N PHE A 220 -8.94 -7.32 -6.93
CA PHE A 220 -7.90 -7.57 -7.94
C PHE A 220 -7.99 -8.98 -8.54
N ARG A 221 -8.30 -10.00 -7.74
CA ARG A 221 -8.46 -11.38 -8.22
C ARG A 221 -9.58 -11.55 -9.25
N VAL A 222 -10.62 -10.69 -9.21
CA VAL A 222 -11.71 -10.71 -10.20
C VAL A 222 -11.17 -10.36 -11.59
N ALA A 223 -10.37 -9.29 -11.68
CA ALA A 223 -9.73 -8.93 -12.95
C ALA A 223 -8.66 -9.94 -13.37
N ALA A 224 -7.90 -10.49 -12.42
CA ALA A 224 -6.95 -11.57 -12.70
C ALA A 224 -7.64 -12.79 -13.32
N ALA A 225 -8.85 -13.13 -12.88
CA ALA A 225 -9.66 -14.20 -13.46
C ALA A 225 -10.15 -13.90 -14.88
N MET A 226 -10.24 -12.63 -15.29
CA MET A 226 -10.56 -12.24 -16.67
C MET A 226 -9.39 -12.50 -17.64
N GLY A 227 -8.18 -12.72 -17.12
CA GLY A 227 -7.01 -13.15 -17.90
C GLY A 227 -6.65 -12.22 -19.05
N GLY A 228 -6.51 -12.78 -20.25
CA GLY A 228 -6.11 -12.04 -21.45
C GLY A 228 -7.01 -10.84 -21.77
N ARG A 229 -8.31 -10.93 -21.51
CA ARG A 229 -9.26 -9.83 -21.78
C ARG A 229 -8.89 -8.55 -21.01
N TYR A 230 -8.50 -8.69 -19.76
CA TYR A 230 -8.07 -7.56 -18.92
C TYR A 230 -6.76 -6.96 -19.44
N ILE A 231 -5.76 -7.81 -19.73
CA ILE A 231 -4.47 -7.36 -20.27
C ILE A 231 -4.64 -6.65 -21.62
N GLU A 232 -5.45 -7.19 -22.53
CA GLU A 232 -5.75 -6.56 -23.82
C GLU A 232 -6.46 -5.20 -23.66
N ALA A 233 -7.33 -5.04 -22.65
CA ALA A 233 -7.95 -3.76 -22.35
C ALA A 233 -6.93 -2.74 -21.85
N LEU A 234 -6.00 -3.12 -20.98
CA LEU A 234 -4.91 -2.26 -20.51
C LEU A 234 -4.01 -1.82 -21.69
N ASP A 235 -3.63 -2.74 -22.58
CA ASP A 235 -2.79 -2.42 -23.74
C ASP A 235 -3.51 -1.49 -24.72
N ARG A 236 -4.80 -1.70 -24.97
CA ARG A 236 -5.61 -0.87 -25.86
C ARG A 236 -5.75 0.56 -25.33
N HIS A 237 -5.89 0.71 -24.03
CA HIS A 237 -6.06 2.00 -23.35
C HIS A 237 -4.79 2.49 -22.64
N LYS A 238 -3.62 1.99 -23.04
CA LYS A 238 -2.31 2.25 -22.43
C LYS A 238 -2.05 3.73 -22.16
N ALA A 239 -2.45 4.62 -23.06
CA ALA A 239 -2.19 6.07 -22.90
C ALA A 239 -2.90 6.65 -21.66
N SER A 240 -4.17 6.30 -21.45
CA SER A 240 -4.93 6.74 -20.26
C SER A 240 -4.44 6.04 -18.99
N VAL A 241 -4.26 4.72 -19.05
CA VAL A 241 -3.79 3.91 -17.92
C VAL A 241 -2.42 4.39 -17.43
N SER A 242 -1.43 4.49 -18.33
CA SER A 242 -0.07 4.92 -17.96
C SER A 242 -0.04 6.34 -17.40
N ARG A 243 -0.85 7.26 -17.93
CA ARG A 243 -0.95 8.62 -17.38
C ARG A 243 -1.42 8.61 -15.92
N ASN A 244 -2.52 7.90 -15.63
CA ASN A 244 -3.07 7.82 -14.27
C ASN A 244 -2.11 7.15 -13.28
N VAL A 245 -1.49 6.04 -13.66
CA VAL A 245 -0.50 5.35 -12.84
C VAL A 245 0.72 6.23 -12.59
N THR A 246 1.25 6.88 -13.63
CA THR A 246 2.43 7.75 -13.52
C THR A 246 2.14 8.97 -12.65
N GLU A 247 1.03 9.67 -12.86
CA GLU A 247 0.61 10.80 -12.05
C GLU A 247 0.49 10.42 -10.57
N ASN A 248 -0.15 9.29 -10.28
CA ASN A 248 -0.28 8.82 -8.92
C ASN A 248 1.06 8.49 -8.29
N LEU A 249 1.89 7.65 -8.93
CA LEU A 249 3.18 7.23 -8.36
C LEU A 249 4.19 8.37 -8.31
N TRP A 250 4.30 9.16 -9.37
CA TRP A 250 5.29 10.23 -9.42
C TRP A 250 4.89 11.43 -8.59
N GLU A 251 3.72 12.04 -8.90
CA GLU A 251 3.36 13.32 -8.30
C GLU A 251 2.80 13.18 -6.87
N ARG A 252 2.09 12.08 -6.60
CA ARG A 252 1.39 11.91 -5.33
C ARG A 252 2.13 11.04 -4.33
N HIS A 253 3.12 10.22 -4.76
CA HIS A 253 3.96 9.40 -3.88
C HIS A 253 5.41 9.90 -3.87
N LEU A 254 6.13 9.79 -5.00
CA LEU A 254 7.57 10.03 -5.03
C LEU A 254 7.94 11.48 -4.73
N VAL A 255 7.25 12.45 -5.34
CA VAL A 255 7.54 13.86 -5.10
C VAL A 255 7.36 14.23 -3.61
N PRO A 256 6.24 14.01 -2.93
CA PRO A 256 6.09 14.39 -1.53
C PRO A 256 7.01 13.61 -0.58
N LEU A 257 7.41 12.39 -0.92
CA LEU A 257 8.28 11.57 -0.07
C LEU A 257 9.76 11.91 -0.22
N PHE A 258 10.22 12.21 -1.44
CA PHE A 258 11.65 12.24 -1.75
C PHE A 258 12.16 13.56 -2.32
N THR A 259 11.32 14.55 -2.56
CA THR A 259 11.70 15.91 -2.97
C THR A 259 11.21 16.94 -1.97
#